data_65adbf890521a1ec23919be5af239cbe
#
_entry.id   65adbf890521a1ec23919be5af239cbe
#
_cell.length_a   1.000
_cell.length_b   1.000
_cell.length_c   1.000
_cell.angle_alpha   90.00
_cell.angle_beta   90.00
_cell.angle_gamma   90.00
#
_symmetry.space_group_name_H-M   'P 1'
#
loop_
_entity.id
_entity.type
_entity.pdbx_description
1 polymer ?
#
loop_
_entity_poly.entity_id
_entity_poly.type
_entity_poly.pdbx_seq_one_letter_code
_entity_poly.pdbx_strand_id
1 'polypeptide(L)'
;MILFLTLIYVALIAILVKLKVIQFNLFWKLSPVLWMVLLLVVLFIPMQWGAPSGVVNVYRTVVEIVPNVSGEVIEVNAPGSKPIRKGDVLFRLDPQPYQIEVDRLLAGLKEAEQTSKMLPAGLAEADANVAQAEAAIVAATKQAASLESALIAAKANVTKSQAQRELARSDNERAQKLLAGNATSPEEAATKVRNLELAEASVESAQASQQQAQLALDSSIDGVNTGVIEAQERLKAAQAAKQKAEFAVASTINGENTQVAQLRAQLATAQYNLAQTTVLAPADGFVVGMTLRPGQRVAAFPVRTWMAFVDSSSAQIAVGVDQNRLRHVKPGQKADVVLELYPGRTLTATVDRIAYITPQGQLQPTGVVAAAPSSSQKTLPFGVVLTLDDAGPEFDIHELPGGATGTAAIYTDSVKATHLIRRVMIRMETFMNYIMPS
;
A
#
# COMPACT_ATOMS: atom_id res chain seq x y z
N MET A 1 -62.16 -3.19 12.02
CA MET A 1 -62.77 -2.25 11.09
C MET A 1 -63.95 -2.87 10.30
N ILE A 2 -63.75 -3.96 9.57
CA ILE A 2 -64.86 -4.64 8.84
C ILE A 2 -66.01 -4.96 9.78
N LEU A 3 -65.72 -5.52 10.95
CA LEU A 3 -66.70 -5.84 11.99
C LEU A 3 -67.47 -4.59 12.49
N PHE A 4 -66.76 -3.46 12.64
CA PHE A 4 -67.35 -2.20 13.06
C PHE A 4 -68.29 -1.64 11.97
N LEU A 5 -67.87 -1.66 10.69
CA LEU A 5 -68.71 -1.23 9.57
C LEU A 5 -69.91 -2.17 9.37
N THR A 6 -69.74 -3.49 9.59
CA THR A 6 -70.90 -4.42 9.55
C THR A 6 -71.86 -4.22 10.71
N LEU A 7 -71.37 -3.87 11.93
CA LEU A 7 -72.20 -3.53 13.06
C LEU A 7 -73.02 -2.25 12.77
N ILE A 8 -72.43 -1.21 12.18
CA ILE A 8 -73.14 0.00 11.77
C ILE A 8 -74.21 -0.34 10.72
N TYR A 9 -73.88 -1.21 9.75
CA TYR A 9 -74.83 -1.64 8.73
C TYR A 9 -75.98 -2.44 9.34
N VAL A 10 -75.71 -3.35 10.26
CA VAL A 10 -76.72 -4.13 11.01
C VAL A 10 -77.61 -3.22 11.85
N ALA A 11 -77.01 -2.22 12.55
CA ALA A 11 -77.78 -1.22 13.31
C ALA A 11 -78.69 -0.41 12.41
N LEU A 12 -78.18 0.01 11.22
CA LEU A 12 -78.99 0.76 10.24
C LEU A 12 -80.17 -0.12 9.74
N ILE A 13 -79.96 -1.38 9.41
CA ILE A 13 -81.05 -2.31 9.04
C ILE A 13 -82.02 -2.46 10.19
N ALA A 14 -81.60 -2.64 11.43
CA ALA A 14 -82.48 -2.75 12.60
C ALA A 14 -83.34 -1.49 12.78
N ILE A 15 -82.78 -0.30 12.56
CA ILE A 15 -83.54 0.96 12.59
C ILE A 15 -84.57 1.00 11.47
N LEU A 16 -84.22 0.63 10.24
CA LEU A 16 -85.13 0.62 9.08
C LEU A 16 -86.28 -0.35 9.21
N VAL A 17 -85.99 -1.55 9.80
CA VAL A 17 -87.05 -2.56 10.15
C VAL A 17 -87.95 -2.03 11.25
N LYS A 18 -87.44 -1.37 12.30
CA LYS A 18 -88.23 -0.78 13.38
C LYS A 18 -89.13 0.37 12.88
N LEU A 19 -88.70 1.11 11.90
CA LEU A 19 -89.44 2.19 11.21
C LEU A 19 -90.43 1.62 10.20
N LYS A 20 -90.63 0.27 10.07
CA LYS A 20 -91.48 -0.45 9.11
C LYS A 20 -91.27 -0.04 7.62
N VAL A 21 -90.07 0.49 7.30
CA VAL A 21 -89.66 0.90 5.91
C VAL A 21 -89.30 -0.37 5.11
N ILE A 22 -88.80 -1.36 5.77
CA ILE A 22 -88.37 -2.64 5.14
C ILE A 22 -88.94 -3.84 5.86
N GLN A 23 -89.48 -4.79 5.07
CA GLN A 23 -89.94 -6.07 5.61
C GLN A 23 -88.78 -7.02 5.87
N PHE A 24 -88.68 -7.62 7.05
CA PHE A 24 -87.61 -8.50 7.49
C PHE A 24 -87.61 -9.89 6.81
N ASN A 25 -87.34 -9.89 5.49
CA ASN A 25 -87.31 -11.07 4.64
C ASN A 25 -85.98 -11.80 4.71
N LEU A 26 -85.85 -12.99 4.16
CA LEU A 26 -84.64 -13.80 4.12
C LEU A 26 -83.47 -13.03 3.49
N PHE A 27 -83.71 -12.16 2.50
CA PHE A 27 -82.71 -11.30 1.85
C PHE A 27 -82.08 -10.37 2.86
N TRP A 28 -82.80 -9.67 3.71
CA TRP A 28 -82.25 -8.74 4.70
C TRP A 28 -81.57 -9.48 5.87
N LYS A 29 -81.88 -10.74 6.13
CA LYS A 29 -81.17 -11.59 7.09
C LYS A 29 -79.79 -11.96 6.57
N LEU A 30 -79.64 -12.23 5.27
CA LEU A 30 -78.35 -12.56 4.62
C LEU A 30 -77.56 -11.34 4.21
N SER A 31 -78.13 -10.13 4.11
CA SER A 31 -77.49 -8.94 3.64
C SER A 31 -76.25 -8.50 4.46
N PRO A 32 -76.15 -8.68 5.80
CA PRO A 32 -74.94 -8.39 6.55
C PRO A 32 -73.74 -9.28 6.15
N VAL A 33 -73.99 -10.52 5.80
CA VAL A 33 -72.95 -11.45 5.32
C VAL A 33 -72.51 -11.02 3.93
N LEU A 34 -73.45 -10.70 3.03
CA LEU A 34 -73.16 -10.21 1.70
C LEU A 34 -72.38 -8.88 1.74
N TRP A 35 -72.79 -7.96 2.67
CA TRP A 35 -72.09 -6.72 2.94
C TRP A 35 -70.66 -6.93 3.44
N MET A 36 -70.45 -7.86 4.33
CA MET A 36 -69.12 -8.21 4.83
C MET A 36 -68.20 -8.74 3.70
N VAL A 37 -68.77 -9.65 2.85
CA VAL A 37 -68.03 -10.14 1.67
C VAL A 37 -67.74 -9.01 0.67
N LEU A 38 -68.71 -8.14 0.43
CA LEU A 38 -68.52 -6.95 -0.44
C LEU A 38 -67.39 -6.07 0.09
N LEU A 39 -67.39 -5.75 1.38
CA LEU A 39 -66.35 -4.95 2.02
C LEU A 39 -64.98 -5.64 1.93
N LEU A 40 -64.92 -6.95 2.07
CA LEU A 40 -63.68 -7.73 1.95
C LEU A 40 -63.11 -7.63 0.51
N VAL A 41 -63.97 -7.81 -0.49
CA VAL A 41 -63.56 -7.76 -1.91
C VAL A 41 -63.19 -6.33 -2.37
N VAL A 42 -64.05 -5.34 -2.06
CA VAL A 42 -63.89 -3.99 -2.59
C VAL A 42 -62.85 -3.16 -1.83
N LEU A 43 -62.65 -3.44 -0.54
CA LEU A 43 -61.84 -2.64 0.34
C LEU A 43 -60.52 -3.34 0.71
N PHE A 44 -60.58 -4.58 1.19
CA PHE A 44 -59.46 -5.25 1.79
C PHE A 44 -58.46 -5.80 0.76
N ILE A 45 -58.97 -6.36 -0.36
CA ILE A 45 -58.09 -6.86 -1.42
C ILE A 45 -57.32 -5.73 -2.10
N PRO A 46 -57.94 -4.62 -2.56
CA PRO A 46 -57.20 -3.50 -3.17
C PRO A 46 -56.23 -2.80 -2.21
N MET A 47 -56.52 -2.82 -0.90
CA MET A 47 -55.65 -2.25 0.12
C MET A 47 -54.30 -2.91 0.18
N GLN A 48 -54.19 -4.19 -0.16
CA GLN A 48 -52.90 -4.91 -0.20
C GLN A 48 -51.96 -4.39 -1.31
N TRP A 49 -52.51 -3.78 -2.37
CA TRP A 49 -51.76 -3.18 -3.48
C TRP A 49 -51.53 -1.70 -3.30
N GLY A 50 -52.57 -0.97 -2.78
CA GLY A 50 -52.52 0.44 -2.56
C GLY A 50 -51.69 0.88 -1.34
N ALA A 51 -51.72 0.07 -0.29
CA ALA A 51 -50.98 0.31 0.94
C ALA A 51 -50.46 -0.98 1.57
N PRO A 52 -49.48 -1.67 0.95
CA PRO A 52 -48.86 -2.85 1.51
C PRO A 52 -48.25 -2.55 2.88
N SER A 53 -48.43 -3.47 3.82
CA SER A 53 -47.82 -3.38 5.14
C SER A 53 -46.96 -4.60 5.43
N GLY A 54 -46.00 -4.45 6.31
CA GLY A 54 -45.11 -5.51 6.73
C GLY A 54 -44.46 -5.22 8.07
N VAL A 55 -43.81 -6.24 8.59
CA VAL A 55 -43.04 -6.14 9.83
C VAL A 55 -41.80 -5.32 9.57
N VAL A 56 -41.54 -4.39 10.46
CA VAL A 56 -40.32 -3.55 10.46
C VAL A 56 -39.28 -4.15 11.38
N ASN A 57 -38.06 -4.15 10.95
CA ASN A 57 -36.90 -4.43 11.80
C ASN A 57 -35.87 -3.30 11.68
N VAL A 58 -35.25 -2.97 12.79
CA VAL A 58 -34.12 -2.05 12.84
C VAL A 58 -32.83 -2.86 12.75
N TYR A 59 -32.02 -2.55 11.75
CA TYR A 59 -30.69 -3.16 11.54
C TYR A 59 -29.60 -2.19 11.91
N ARG A 60 -28.54 -2.69 12.53
CA ARG A 60 -27.31 -1.95 12.78
C ARG A 60 -26.15 -2.63 12.12
N THR A 61 -25.19 -1.84 11.64
CA THR A 61 -23.95 -2.37 11.07
C THR A 61 -23.12 -2.94 12.19
N VAL A 62 -22.73 -4.19 12.05
CA VAL A 62 -21.82 -4.88 12.95
C VAL A 62 -20.51 -5.08 12.23
N VAL A 63 -19.41 -4.60 12.81
CA VAL A 63 -18.06 -4.73 12.28
C VAL A 63 -17.25 -5.64 13.18
N GLU A 64 -16.63 -6.65 12.60
CA GLU A 64 -15.69 -7.49 13.33
C GLU A 64 -14.36 -6.73 13.53
N ILE A 65 -13.92 -6.62 14.76
CA ILE A 65 -12.65 -5.96 15.09
C ILE A 65 -11.53 -7.00 15.03
N VAL A 66 -10.64 -6.79 14.05
CA VAL A 66 -9.44 -7.61 13.86
C VAL A 66 -8.23 -6.68 13.95
N PRO A 67 -7.21 -7.02 14.75
CA PRO A 67 -6.00 -6.21 14.80
C PRO A 67 -5.20 -6.33 13.50
N ASN A 68 -4.56 -5.24 13.09
CA ASN A 68 -3.69 -5.23 11.90
C ASN A 68 -2.34 -5.90 12.13
N VAL A 69 -1.94 -6.06 13.39
CA VAL A 69 -0.68 -6.69 13.80
C VAL A 69 -0.93 -7.77 14.86
N SER A 70 -0.06 -8.76 14.90
CA SER A 70 -0.19 -9.89 15.83
C SER A 70 0.55 -9.59 17.13
N GLY A 71 -0.03 -9.96 18.26
CA GLY A 71 0.64 -9.72 19.56
C GLY A 71 -0.11 -10.32 20.74
N GLU A 72 0.47 -10.20 21.91
CA GLU A 72 -0.18 -10.51 23.17
C GLU A 72 -1.00 -9.29 23.62
N VAL A 73 -2.20 -9.53 24.08
CA VAL A 73 -3.09 -8.48 24.62
C VAL A 73 -2.64 -8.15 26.04
N ILE A 74 -2.24 -6.91 26.27
CA ILE A 74 -1.84 -6.44 27.59
C ILE A 74 -2.99 -5.76 28.35
N GLU A 75 -3.88 -5.11 27.63
CA GLU A 75 -4.97 -4.33 28.22
C GLU A 75 -6.22 -4.40 27.33
N VAL A 76 -7.39 -4.51 27.94
CA VAL A 76 -8.69 -4.43 27.26
C VAL A 76 -9.51 -3.34 27.96
N ASN A 77 -9.75 -2.24 27.24
CA ASN A 77 -10.40 -1.04 27.77
C ASN A 77 -11.87 -0.93 27.36
N ALA A 78 -12.31 -1.74 26.39
CA ALA A 78 -13.69 -1.71 25.93
C ALA A 78 -14.63 -2.28 26.98
N PRO A 79 -15.44 -1.45 27.70
CA PRO A 79 -16.45 -1.94 28.61
C PRO A 79 -17.58 -2.58 27.78
N GLY A 80 -17.91 -3.84 28.06
CA GLY A 80 -19.04 -4.51 27.38
C GLY A 80 -20.32 -3.70 27.48
N SER A 81 -20.99 -3.46 26.35
CA SER A 81 -22.28 -2.79 26.22
C SER A 81 -22.36 -1.33 26.70
N LYS A 82 -21.23 -0.67 26.96
CA LYS A 82 -21.20 0.79 27.21
C LYS A 82 -20.91 1.56 25.92
N PRO A 83 -21.45 2.77 25.77
CA PRO A 83 -21.13 3.62 24.61
C PRO A 83 -19.63 3.95 24.56
N ILE A 84 -19.07 3.80 23.38
CA ILE A 84 -17.67 4.04 23.05
C ILE A 84 -17.65 5.07 21.92
N ARG A 85 -16.79 6.07 21.98
CA ARG A 85 -16.63 7.07 20.93
C ARG A 85 -15.61 6.62 19.90
N LYS A 86 -15.74 7.13 18.69
CA LYS A 86 -14.74 6.95 17.63
C LYS A 86 -13.35 7.40 18.12
N GLY A 87 -12.36 6.54 17.95
CA GLY A 87 -10.98 6.78 18.39
C GLY A 87 -10.67 6.37 19.82
N ASP A 88 -11.65 5.93 20.62
CA ASP A 88 -11.38 5.37 21.94
C ASP A 88 -10.62 4.04 21.80
N VAL A 89 -9.74 3.76 22.77
CA VAL A 89 -8.93 2.53 22.78
C VAL A 89 -9.80 1.33 23.17
N LEU A 90 -9.90 0.36 22.28
CA LEU A 90 -10.59 -0.90 22.55
C LEU A 90 -9.71 -1.86 23.33
N PHE A 91 -8.49 -2.08 22.85
CA PHE A 91 -7.49 -2.91 23.53
C PHE A 91 -6.09 -2.54 23.04
N ARG A 92 -5.07 -2.97 23.78
CA ARG A 92 -3.66 -2.79 23.45
C ARG A 92 -2.94 -4.12 23.38
N LEU A 93 -2.10 -4.23 22.37
CA LEU A 93 -1.15 -5.32 22.24
C LEU A 93 0.20 -4.91 22.86
N ASP A 94 1.03 -5.89 23.20
CA ASP A 94 2.39 -5.65 23.62
C ASP A 94 3.18 -4.88 22.56
N PRO A 95 3.57 -3.61 22.80
CA PRO A 95 4.30 -2.79 21.84
C PRO A 95 5.80 -3.13 21.82
N GLN A 96 6.33 -3.84 22.80
CA GLN A 96 7.76 -4.02 23.01
C GLN A 96 8.49 -4.62 21.79
N PRO A 97 7.99 -5.70 21.14
CA PRO A 97 8.64 -6.25 19.95
C PRO A 97 8.70 -5.24 18.80
N TYR A 98 7.66 -4.44 18.62
CA TYR A 98 7.56 -3.42 17.57
C TYR A 98 8.45 -2.21 17.89
N GLN A 99 8.57 -1.81 19.15
CA GLN A 99 9.48 -0.75 19.58
C GLN A 99 10.94 -1.12 19.33
N ILE A 100 11.35 -2.35 19.67
CA ILE A 100 12.69 -2.86 19.40
C ILE A 100 13.01 -2.78 17.90
N GLU A 101 12.06 -3.13 17.04
CA GLU A 101 12.26 -3.05 15.59
C GLU A 101 12.39 -1.60 15.10
N VAL A 102 11.60 -0.68 15.62
CA VAL A 102 11.75 0.76 15.36
C VAL A 102 13.13 1.26 15.78
N ASP A 103 13.59 0.90 16.97
CA ASP A 103 14.89 1.34 17.50
C ASP A 103 16.05 0.75 16.69
N ARG A 104 15.95 -0.52 16.25
CA ARG A 104 16.91 -1.17 15.37
C ARG A 104 17.02 -0.43 14.02
N LEU A 105 15.89 -0.10 13.39
CA LEU A 105 15.86 0.59 12.12
C LEU A 105 16.32 2.05 12.24
N LEU A 106 16.04 2.73 13.36
CA LEU A 106 16.56 4.06 13.66
C LEU A 106 18.09 4.07 13.75
N ALA A 107 18.67 3.06 14.42
CA ALA A 107 20.13 2.91 14.50
C ALA A 107 20.74 2.68 13.10
N GLY A 108 20.17 1.76 12.32
CA GLY A 108 20.61 1.50 10.95
C GLY A 108 20.47 2.71 10.02
N LEU A 109 19.39 3.50 10.19
CA LEU A 109 19.21 4.73 9.42
C LEU A 109 20.31 5.76 9.72
N LYS A 110 20.64 5.96 11.00
CA LYS A 110 21.74 6.85 11.39
C LYS A 110 23.08 6.41 10.82
N GLU A 111 23.36 5.11 10.83
CA GLU A 111 24.57 4.55 10.22
C GLU A 111 24.61 4.80 8.72
N ALA A 112 23.52 4.53 8.00
CA ALA A 112 23.43 4.78 6.56
C ALA A 112 23.53 6.28 6.22
N GLU A 113 22.98 7.17 7.02
CA GLU A 113 23.13 8.62 6.86
C GLU A 113 24.58 9.07 7.03
N GLN A 114 25.29 8.51 8.03
CA GLN A 114 26.73 8.81 8.20
C GLN A 114 27.55 8.27 7.02
N THR A 115 27.29 7.04 6.59
CA THR A 115 27.94 6.45 5.41
C THR A 115 27.69 7.30 4.16
N SER A 116 26.45 7.73 3.95
CA SER A 116 26.10 8.60 2.82
C SER A 116 26.85 9.93 2.83
N LYS A 117 27.07 10.54 4.01
CA LYS A 117 27.87 11.78 4.15
C LYS A 117 29.35 11.58 3.84
N MET A 118 29.86 10.35 3.95
CA MET A 118 31.26 10.02 3.63
C MET A 118 31.49 9.77 2.14
N LEU A 119 30.47 9.48 1.35
CA LEU A 119 30.61 9.18 -0.08
C LEU A 119 31.28 10.30 -0.88
N PRO A 120 30.96 11.59 -0.69
CA PRO A 120 31.69 12.69 -1.38
C PRO A 120 33.17 12.76 -1.03
N ALA A 121 33.53 12.42 0.24
CA ALA A 121 34.94 12.39 0.64
C ALA A 121 35.67 11.22 -0.04
N GLY A 122 35.04 10.06 -0.16
CA GLY A 122 35.57 8.92 -0.91
C GLY A 122 35.74 9.23 -2.42
N LEU A 123 34.82 10.00 -3.00
CA LEU A 123 34.97 10.48 -4.38
C LEU A 123 36.18 11.45 -4.50
N ALA A 124 36.31 12.40 -3.58
CA ALA A 124 37.47 13.31 -3.59
C ALA A 124 38.82 12.60 -3.43
N GLU A 125 38.88 11.53 -2.62
CA GLU A 125 40.05 10.67 -2.52
C GLU A 125 40.35 9.96 -3.85
N ALA A 126 39.32 9.41 -4.50
CA ALA A 126 39.48 8.77 -5.81
C ALA A 126 39.96 9.77 -6.90
N ASP A 127 39.47 11.01 -6.87
CA ASP A 127 39.93 12.07 -7.75
C ASP A 127 41.42 12.39 -7.50
N ALA A 128 41.85 12.48 -6.26
CA ALA A 128 43.26 12.70 -5.91
C ALA A 128 44.15 11.54 -6.40
N ASN A 129 43.69 10.30 -6.30
CA ASN A 129 44.40 9.13 -6.80
C ASN A 129 44.54 9.15 -8.34
N VAL A 130 43.54 9.61 -9.08
CA VAL A 130 43.60 9.82 -10.52
C VAL A 130 44.67 10.87 -10.85
N ALA A 131 44.61 12.02 -10.18
CA ALA A 131 45.63 13.09 -10.39
C ALA A 131 47.07 12.63 -10.08
N GLN A 132 47.26 11.81 -9.04
CA GLN A 132 48.54 11.19 -8.72
C GLN A 132 48.99 10.22 -9.82
N ALA A 133 48.11 9.38 -10.34
CA ALA A 133 48.42 8.46 -11.43
C ALA A 133 48.76 9.21 -12.74
N GLU A 134 48.06 10.32 -13.05
CA GLU A 134 48.40 11.18 -14.19
C GLU A 134 49.80 11.80 -14.04
N ALA A 135 50.13 12.29 -12.84
CA ALA A 135 51.49 12.79 -12.57
C ALA A 135 52.56 11.70 -12.72
N ALA A 136 52.23 10.45 -12.34
CA ALA A 136 53.16 9.32 -12.53
C ALA A 136 53.41 9.01 -14.02
N ILE A 137 52.41 9.12 -14.89
CA ILE A 137 52.60 9.01 -16.35
C ILE A 137 53.56 10.08 -16.88
N VAL A 138 53.35 11.33 -16.47
CA VAL A 138 54.24 12.43 -16.88
C VAL A 138 55.67 12.19 -16.43
N ALA A 139 55.87 11.71 -15.20
CA ALA A 139 57.18 11.35 -14.67
C ALA A 139 57.85 10.21 -15.47
N ALA A 140 57.08 9.12 -15.72
CA ALA A 140 57.57 7.98 -16.49
C ALA A 140 57.91 8.34 -17.94
N THR A 141 57.09 9.18 -18.58
CA THR A 141 57.36 9.68 -19.94
C THR A 141 58.62 10.54 -19.99
N LYS A 142 58.84 11.41 -19.00
CA LYS A 142 60.10 12.19 -18.89
C LYS A 142 61.31 11.31 -18.68
N GLN A 143 61.18 10.25 -17.85
CA GLN A 143 62.25 9.29 -17.62
C GLN A 143 62.57 8.51 -18.91
N ALA A 144 61.58 8.08 -19.68
CA ALA A 144 61.80 7.42 -20.98
C ALA A 144 62.53 8.35 -21.97
N ALA A 145 62.12 9.61 -22.07
CA ALA A 145 62.82 10.62 -22.91
C ALA A 145 64.27 10.89 -22.44
N SER A 146 64.53 10.83 -21.13
CA SER A 146 65.86 10.92 -20.57
C SER A 146 66.76 9.74 -20.99
N LEU A 147 66.23 8.51 -20.99
CA LEU A 147 66.94 7.32 -21.45
C LEU A 147 67.26 7.36 -22.94
N GLU A 148 66.34 7.85 -23.77
CA GLU A 148 66.54 8.08 -25.19
C GLU A 148 67.68 9.15 -25.44
N SER A 149 67.67 10.25 -24.71
CA SER A 149 68.67 11.23 -24.77
C SER A 149 70.06 10.68 -24.37
N ALA A 150 70.12 9.85 -23.33
CA ALA A 150 71.34 9.18 -22.90
C ALA A 150 71.89 8.21 -23.97
N LEU A 151 71.03 7.48 -24.66
CA LEU A 151 71.45 6.64 -25.78
C LEU A 151 72.02 7.45 -26.96
N ILE A 152 71.36 8.56 -27.29
CA ILE A 152 71.87 9.49 -28.35
C ILE A 152 73.26 10.04 -27.99
N ALA A 153 73.49 10.43 -26.73
CA ALA A 153 74.81 10.90 -26.26
C ALA A 153 75.86 9.77 -26.30
N ALA A 154 75.48 8.54 -25.89
CA ALA A 154 76.37 7.39 -25.96
C ALA A 154 76.73 7.04 -27.41
N LYS A 155 75.83 7.08 -28.38
CA LYS A 155 76.12 6.90 -29.83
C LYS A 155 77.03 7.93 -30.34
N ALA A 156 76.86 9.20 -29.98
CA ALA A 156 77.76 10.30 -30.39
C ALA A 156 79.18 10.07 -29.80
N ASN A 157 79.29 9.56 -28.60
CA ASN A 157 80.57 9.21 -27.95
C ASN A 157 81.33 8.09 -28.69
N VAL A 158 80.58 7.01 -29.13
CA VAL A 158 81.16 5.98 -29.97
C VAL A 158 81.65 6.52 -31.26
N THR A 159 80.91 7.41 -31.96
CA THR A 159 81.34 8.04 -33.22
C THR A 159 82.62 8.87 -33.01
N LYS A 160 82.73 9.65 -31.92
CA LYS A 160 83.89 10.40 -31.55
C LYS A 160 85.10 9.49 -31.30
N SER A 161 84.95 8.43 -30.50
CA SER A 161 86.09 7.52 -30.21
C SER A 161 86.51 6.73 -31.45
N GLN A 162 85.60 6.40 -32.37
CA GLN A 162 85.92 5.82 -33.66
C GLN A 162 86.73 6.74 -34.54
N ALA A 163 86.36 8.02 -34.60
CA ALA A 163 87.15 9.02 -35.34
C ALA A 163 88.57 9.20 -34.75
N GLN A 164 88.65 9.18 -33.42
CA GLN A 164 89.95 9.24 -32.73
C GLN A 164 90.84 8.02 -33.03
N ARG A 165 90.27 6.80 -33.00
CA ARG A 165 90.92 5.53 -33.37
C ARG A 165 91.42 5.60 -34.82
N GLU A 166 90.60 6.06 -35.77
CA GLU A 166 91.00 6.16 -37.17
C GLU A 166 92.13 7.13 -37.41
N LEU A 167 92.14 8.31 -36.70
CA LEU A 167 93.25 9.20 -36.68
C LEU A 167 94.53 8.53 -36.12
N ALA A 168 94.46 7.91 -34.95
CA ALA A 168 95.61 7.21 -34.32
C ALA A 168 96.12 6.05 -35.20
N ARG A 169 95.24 5.35 -35.87
CA ARG A 169 95.59 4.32 -36.87
C ARG A 169 96.38 4.86 -38.04
N SER A 170 95.85 5.93 -38.64
CA SER A 170 96.51 6.63 -39.75
C SER A 170 97.93 7.16 -39.36
N ASP A 171 98.03 7.69 -38.13
CA ASP A 171 99.30 8.15 -37.57
C ASP A 171 100.29 7.00 -37.35
N ASN A 172 99.80 5.87 -36.82
CA ASN A 172 100.62 4.69 -36.63
C ASN A 172 101.06 4.06 -37.94
N GLU A 173 100.18 3.95 -38.97
CA GLU A 173 100.52 3.45 -40.30
C GLU A 173 101.59 4.34 -40.94
N ARG A 174 101.47 5.67 -40.80
CA ARG A 174 102.53 6.65 -41.27
C ARG A 174 103.81 6.45 -40.53
N ALA A 175 103.79 6.34 -39.19
CA ALA A 175 105.00 6.16 -38.39
C ALA A 175 105.71 4.83 -38.73
N GLN A 176 104.98 3.71 -38.95
CA GLN A 176 105.54 2.43 -39.36
C GLN A 176 106.20 2.53 -40.77
N LYS A 177 105.61 3.23 -41.73
CA LYS A 177 106.23 3.48 -43.08
C LYS A 177 107.50 4.29 -42.96
N LEU A 178 107.50 5.34 -42.13
CA LEU A 178 108.66 6.13 -41.87
C LEU A 178 109.78 5.40 -41.16
N LEU A 179 109.45 4.52 -40.23
CA LEU A 179 110.36 3.64 -39.53
C LEU A 179 111.03 2.64 -40.49
N ALA A 180 110.25 2.04 -41.41
CA ALA A 180 110.80 1.16 -42.47
C ALA A 180 111.76 1.86 -43.43
N GLY A 181 111.56 3.19 -43.58
CA GLY A 181 112.48 4.11 -44.37
C GLY A 181 113.60 4.76 -43.58
N ASN A 182 113.80 4.37 -42.30
CA ASN A 182 114.76 4.96 -41.33
C ASN A 182 114.52 6.47 -41.11
N ALA A 183 113.32 6.99 -41.28
CA ALA A 183 112.96 8.40 -41.19
C ALA A 183 112.32 8.79 -39.84
N THR A 184 112.18 7.88 -38.86
CA THR A 184 111.71 8.15 -37.49
C THR A 184 112.37 7.20 -36.46
N SER A 185 112.26 7.51 -35.15
CA SER A 185 112.85 6.66 -34.10
C SER A 185 111.94 5.45 -33.75
N PRO A 186 112.52 4.28 -33.32
CA PRO A 186 111.74 3.16 -32.83
C PRO A 186 110.84 3.49 -31.65
N GLU A 187 111.25 4.43 -30.80
CA GLU A 187 110.52 4.88 -29.61
C GLU A 187 109.25 5.69 -30.01
N GLU A 188 109.41 6.57 -31.02
CA GLU A 188 108.29 7.36 -31.54
C GLU A 188 107.20 6.43 -32.20
N ALA A 189 107.72 5.47 -33.02
CA ALA A 189 106.80 4.46 -33.59
C ALA A 189 106.05 3.64 -32.51
N ALA A 190 106.80 3.18 -31.47
CA ALA A 190 106.22 2.48 -30.33
C ALA A 190 105.21 3.33 -29.55
N THR A 191 105.39 4.65 -29.51
CA THR A 191 104.42 5.58 -28.89
C THR A 191 103.12 5.67 -29.72
N LYS A 192 103.21 5.67 -31.07
CA LYS A 192 102.01 5.63 -31.94
C LYS A 192 101.27 4.33 -31.84
N VAL A 193 101.91 3.17 -31.66
CA VAL A 193 101.29 1.89 -31.39
C VAL A 193 100.47 1.96 -30.07
N ARG A 194 101.09 2.43 -28.96
CA ARG A 194 100.35 2.60 -27.69
C ARG A 194 99.21 3.57 -27.78
N ASN A 195 99.34 4.67 -28.56
CA ASN A 195 98.28 5.61 -28.79
C ASN A 195 97.10 4.96 -29.55
N LEU A 196 97.37 4.05 -30.51
CA LEU A 196 96.34 3.24 -31.19
C LEU A 196 95.66 2.28 -30.22
N GLU A 197 96.40 1.55 -29.41
CA GLU A 197 95.88 0.65 -28.39
C GLU A 197 94.99 1.41 -27.41
N LEU A 198 95.41 2.59 -26.95
CA LEU A 198 94.57 3.45 -26.09
C LEU A 198 93.31 3.94 -26.79
N ALA A 199 93.35 4.24 -28.08
CA ALA A 199 92.21 4.65 -28.84
C ALA A 199 91.24 3.52 -29.11
N GLU A 200 91.75 2.29 -29.32
CA GLU A 200 90.97 1.05 -29.45
C GLU A 200 90.23 0.72 -28.14
N ALA A 201 90.86 0.76 -26.99
CA ALA A 201 90.32 0.60 -25.69
C ALA A 201 89.23 1.67 -25.39
N SER A 202 89.42 2.90 -25.87
CA SER A 202 88.43 3.96 -25.77
C SER A 202 87.17 3.70 -26.59
N VAL A 203 87.30 3.09 -27.79
CA VAL A 203 86.16 2.67 -28.61
C VAL A 203 85.38 1.54 -27.92
N GLU A 204 86.09 0.53 -27.37
CA GLU A 204 85.47 -0.57 -26.64
C GLU A 204 84.67 -0.05 -25.43
N SER A 205 85.20 0.82 -24.63
CA SER A 205 84.55 1.45 -23.48
C SER A 205 83.35 2.28 -23.91
N ALA A 206 83.42 3.01 -25.01
CA ALA A 206 82.31 3.80 -25.54
C ALA A 206 81.18 2.87 -26.07
N GLN A 207 81.53 1.76 -26.74
CA GLN A 207 80.57 0.74 -27.19
C GLN A 207 79.88 0.08 -26.03
N ALA A 208 80.59 -0.30 -24.96
CA ALA A 208 79.99 -0.85 -23.75
C ALA A 208 79.00 0.12 -23.10
N SER A 209 79.36 1.43 -23.05
CA SER A 209 78.39 2.42 -22.54
C SER A 209 77.16 2.62 -23.43
N GLN A 210 77.33 2.53 -24.76
CA GLN A 210 76.21 2.56 -25.70
C GLN A 210 75.33 1.36 -25.51
N GLN A 211 75.91 0.18 -25.36
CA GLN A 211 75.10 -1.09 -25.10
C GLN A 211 74.34 -0.98 -23.81
N GLN A 212 74.93 -0.46 -22.74
CA GLN A 212 74.28 -0.25 -21.46
C GLN A 212 73.08 0.73 -21.62
N ALA A 213 73.26 1.85 -22.32
CA ALA A 213 72.17 2.81 -22.58
C ALA A 213 71.08 2.20 -23.47
N GLN A 214 71.45 1.37 -24.44
CA GLN A 214 70.51 0.64 -25.29
C GLN A 214 69.70 -0.35 -24.47
N LEU A 215 70.33 -1.18 -23.62
CA LEU A 215 69.61 -2.11 -22.74
C LEU A 215 68.65 -1.42 -21.78
N ALA A 216 69.05 -0.25 -21.26
CA ALA A 216 68.17 0.57 -20.41
C ALA A 216 66.91 1.09 -21.18
N LEU A 217 67.02 1.38 -22.49
CA LEU A 217 65.94 1.75 -23.34
C LEU A 217 65.12 0.60 -23.85
N ASP A 218 65.76 -0.57 -24.11
CA ASP A 218 65.10 -1.77 -24.67
C ASP A 218 64.19 -2.51 -23.66
N SER A 219 64.12 -2.04 -22.40
CA SER A 219 63.06 -2.42 -21.47
C SER A 219 61.74 -1.80 -21.91
N SER A 220 61.25 -2.20 -23.07
CA SER A 220 59.97 -1.74 -23.66
C SER A 220 59.15 -2.95 -24.14
N ILE A 221 57.81 -2.79 -24.08
CA ILE A 221 56.82 -3.71 -24.62
C ILE A 221 56.14 -2.97 -25.76
N ASP A 222 56.08 -3.54 -26.98
CA ASP A 222 55.51 -2.91 -28.17
C ASP A 222 56.02 -1.50 -28.46
N GLY A 223 57.32 -1.23 -28.16
CA GLY A 223 57.95 0.06 -28.40
C GLY A 223 57.65 1.14 -27.33
N VAL A 224 56.94 0.79 -26.26
CA VAL A 224 56.68 1.70 -25.14
C VAL A 224 57.45 1.24 -23.90
N ASN A 225 58.13 2.20 -23.22
CA ASN A 225 58.85 1.90 -21.99
C ASN A 225 57.95 1.27 -20.93
N THR A 226 58.39 0.16 -20.32
CA THR A 226 57.57 -0.60 -19.31
C THR A 226 57.10 0.27 -18.16
N GLY A 227 57.88 1.26 -17.72
CA GLY A 227 57.50 2.22 -16.70
C GLY A 227 56.31 3.10 -17.11
N VAL A 228 56.19 3.43 -18.40
CA VAL A 228 55.03 4.18 -18.92
C VAL A 228 53.80 3.30 -18.95
N ILE A 229 53.94 2.03 -19.38
CA ILE A 229 52.83 1.05 -19.39
C ILE A 229 52.31 0.84 -17.97
N GLU A 230 53.20 0.61 -17.00
CA GLU A 230 52.77 0.43 -15.58
C GLU A 230 52.05 1.68 -15.05
N ALA A 231 52.51 2.90 -15.39
CA ALA A 231 51.85 4.13 -14.99
C ALA A 231 50.44 4.26 -15.64
N GLN A 232 50.31 3.86 -16.92
CA GLN A 232 49.01 3.84 -17.63
C GLN A 232 48.02 2.85 -16.99
N GLU A 233 48.47 1.64 -16.63
CA GLU A 233 47.58 0.64 -15.94
C GLU A 233 47.15 1.14 -14.54
N ARG A 234 48.07 1.85 -13.82
CA ARG A 234 47.68 2.50 -12.54
C ARG A 234 46.66 3.59 -12.75
N LEU A 235 46.77 4.41 -13.81
CA LEU A 235 45.74 5.42 -14.12
C LEU A 235 44.41 4.77 -14.43
N LYS A 236 44.38 3.73 -15.24
CA LYS A 236 43.18 3.00 -15.58
C LYS A 236 42.50 2.41 -14.34
N ALA A 237 43.27 1.84 -13.40
CA ALA A 237 42.76 1.36 -12.14
C ALA A 237 42.18 2.48 -11.26
N ALA A 238 42.87 3.64 -11.19
CA ALA A 238 42.40 4.80 -10.45
C ALA A 238 41.11 5.38 -11.05
N GLN A 239 41.03 5.46 -12.39
CA GLN A 239 39.78 5.88 -13.07
C GLN A 239 38.62 4.97 -12.82
N ALA A 240 38.83 3.63 -12.81
CA ALA A 240 37.77 2.67 -12.46
C ALA A 240 37.29 2.83 -11.00
N ALA A 241 38.21 3.10 -10.07
CA ALA A 241 37.90 3.41 -8.69
C ALA A 241 37.07 4.70 -8.53
N LYS A 242 37.46 5.74 -9.26
CA LYS A 242 36.68 7.00 -9.32
C LYS A 242 35.30 6.79 -9.87
N GLN A 243 35.13 6.08 -10.98
CA GLN A 243 33.82 5.77 -11.55
C GLN A 243 32.93 5.02 -10.56
N LYS A 244 33.50 4.07 -9.82
CA LYS A 244 32.75 3.37 -8.74
C LYS A 244 32.28 4.32 -7.65
N ALA A 245 33.14 5.28 -7.23
CA ALA A 245 32.78 6.27 -6.23
C ALA A 245 31.71 7.25 -6.76
N GLU A 246 31.79 7.66 -8.02
CA GLU A 246 30.77 8.48 -8.69
C GLU A 246 29.40 7.78 -8.69
N PHE A 247 29.33 6.50 -9.05
CA PHE A 247 28.09 5.74 -8.99
C PHE A 247 27.54 5.62 -7.57
N ALA A 248 28.39 5.47 -6.57
CA ALA A 248 27.96 5.43 -5.17
C ALA A 248 27.34 6.76 -4.73
N VAL A 249 27.93 7.90 -5.10
CA VAL A 249 27.38 9.24 -4.84
C VAL A 249 26.09 9.48 -5.64
N ALA A 250 26.06 9.07 -6.91
CA ALA A 250 24.90 9.24 -7.80
C ALA A 250 23.72 8.31 -7.47
N SER A 251 23.93 7.26 -6.65
CA SER A 251 22.88 6.32 -6.27
C SER A 251 21.89 6.98 -5.31
N THR A 252 20.91 7.70 -5.90
CA THR A 252 19.90 8.45 -5.14
C THR A 252 18.49 8.14 -5.62
N ILE A 253 17.54 8.19 -4.68
CA ILE A 253 16.09 8.16 -4.94
C ILE A 253 15.51 9.45 -4.35
N ASN A 254 14.84 10.25 -5.19
CA ASN A 254 14.28 11.55 -4.79
C ASN A 254 15.31 12.52 -4.13
N GLY A 255 16.57 12.47 -4.57
CA GLY A 255 17.63 13.31 -4.02
C GLY A 255 18.28 12.80 -2.73
N GLU A 256 17.89 11.64 -2.25
CA GLU A 256 18.44 10.97 -1.08
C GLU A 256 19.17 9.67 -1.46
N ASN A 257 20.23 9.31 -0.74
CA ASN A 257 20.94 8.06 -0.98
C ASN A 257 19.97 6.86 -0.89
N THR A 258 20.07 5.94 -1.84
CA THR A 258 19.17 4.80 -2.00
C THR A 258 19.03 3.95 -0.72
N GLN A 259 20.14 3.73 -0.01
CA GLN A 259 20.15 2.98 1.24
C GLN A 259 19.40 3.71 2.37
N VAL A 260 19.60 5.02 2.47
CA VAL A 260 18.89 5.89 3.43
C VAL A 260 17.40 5.89 3.14
N ALA A 261 17.01 6.08 1.87
CA ALA A 261 15.61 6.05 1.45
C ALA A 261 14.93 4.70 1.75
N GLN A 262 15.62 3.58 1.52
CA GLN A 262 15.14 2.24 1.82
C GLN A 262 14.91 2.03 3.32
N LEU A 263 15.89 2.39 4.16
CA LEU A 263 15.77 2.26 5.61
C LEU A 263 14.69 3.19 6.18
N ARG A 264 14.52 4.39 5.62
CA ARG A 264 13.43 5.29 5.99
C ARG A 264 12.07 4.72 5.69
N ALA A 265 11.89 4.07 4.54
CA ALA A 265 10.65 3.39 4.19
C ALA A 265 10.35 2.20 5.14
N GLN A 266 11.37 1.43 5.48
CA GLN A 266 11.25 0.34 6.47
C GLN A 266 10.89 0.87 7.86
N LEU A 267 11.52 1.96 8.29
CA LEU A 267 11.23 2.62 9.55
C LEU A 267 9.77 3.11 9.61
N ALA A 268 9.29 3.73 8.53
CA ALA A 268 7.90 4.18 8.45
C ALA A 268 6.92 3.00 8.58
N THR A 269 7.23 1.85 7.98
CA THR A 269 6.43 0.62 8.11
C THR A 269 6.46 0.10 9.56
N ALA A 270 7.63 0.08 10.21
CA ALA A 270 7.76 -0.36 11.59
C ALA A 270 7.02 0.57 12.56
N GLN A 271 7.08 1.88 12.36
CA GLN A 271 6.33 2.88 13.12
C GLN A 271 4.82 2.72 12.95
N TYR A 272 4.38 2.46 11.70
CA TYR A 272 2.97 2.15 11.44
C TYR A 272 2.54 0.89 12.21
N ASN A 273 3.32 -0.19 12.16
CA ASN A 273 3.02 -1.42 12.88
C ASN A 273 2.98 -1.19 14.41
N LEU A 274 3.89 -0.38 14.94
CA LEU A 274 3.88 0.02 16.35
C LEU A 274 2.60 0.79 16.70
N ALA A 275 2.16 1.72 15.87
CA ALA A 275 0.91 2.45 16.09
C ALA A 275 -0.31 1.51 16.07
N GLN A 276 -0.28 0.45 15.23
CA GLN A 276 -1.35 -0.55 15.14
C GLN A 276 -1.43 -1.50 16.35
N THR A 277 -0.47 -1.45 17.29
CA THR A 277 -0.58 -2.19 18.56
C THR A 277 -1.69 -1.63 19.46
N THR A 278 -2.12 -0.40 19.24
CA THR A 278 -3.27 0.21 19.88
C THR A 278 -4.46 0.17 18.95
N VAL A 279 -5.44 -0.67 19.24
CA VAL A 279 -6.64 -0.84 18.43
C VAL A 279 -7.72 0.12 18.90
N LEU A 280 -8.19 0.96 17.98
CA LEU A 280 -9.15 2.04 18.24
C LEU A 280 -10.53 1.72 17.70
N ALA A 281 -11.57 2.33 18.27
CA ALA A 281 -12.93 2.25 17.79
C ALA A 281 -13.10 2.95 16.42
N PRO A 282 -13.67 2.28 15.39
CA PRO A 282 -13.81 2.85 14.05
C PRO A 282 -14.91 3.93 13.94
N ALA A 283 -15.91 3.86 14.82
CA ALA A 283 -17.07 4.77 14.87
C ALA A 283 -17.57 4.92 16.31
N ASP A 284 -18.62 5.71 16.51
CA ASP A 284 -19.36 5.73 17.76
C ASP A 284 -20.23 4.48 17.85
N GLY A 285 -20.22 3.80 19.00
CA GLY A 285 -20.94 2.54 19.13
C GLY A 285 -20.69 1.80 20.43
N PHE A 286 -20.80 0.50 20.42
CA PHE A 286 -20.53 -0.35 21.58
C PHE A 286 -20.04 -1.74 21.15
N VAL A 287 -19.31 -2.40 22.05
CA VAL A 287 -18.76 -3.74 21.79
C VAL A 287 -19.73 -4.80 22.31
N VAL A 288 -19.96 -5.82 21.48
CA VAL A 288 -20.72 -7.04 21.81
C VAL A 288 -19.87 -8.29 21.60
N GLY A 289 -20.19 -9.35 22.31
CA GLY A 289 -19.54 -10.65 22.13
C GLY A 289 -18.03 -10.64 22.46
N MET A 290 -17.60 -9.81 23.43
CA MET A 290 -16.19 -9.70 23.78
C MET A 290 -15.69 -10.98 24.48
N THR A 291 -14.81 -11.70 23.80
CA THR A 291 -14.12 -12.89 24.33
C THR A 291 -12.65 -12.63 24.66
N LEU A 292 -12.15 -11.44 24.32
CA LEU A 292 -10.75 -11.06 24.50
C LEU A 292 -10.40 -10.83 25.97
N ARG A 293 -9.24 -11.38 26.39
CA ARG A 293 -8.70 -11.23 27.74
C ARG A 293 -7.21 -10.84 27.69
N PRO A 294 -6.71 -10.07 28.65
CA PRO A 294 -5.27 -9.87 28.82
C PRO A 294 -4.53 -11.21 28.93
N GLY A 295 -3.33 -11.29 28.35
CA GLY A 295 -2.53 -12.51 28.24
C GLY A 295 -2.87 -13.40 27.03
N GLN A 296 -3.92 -13.11 26.27
CA GLN A 296 -4.24 -13.84 25.05
C GLN A 296 -3.43 -13.33 23.86
N ARG A 297 -3.04 -14.25 22.97
CA ARG A 297 -2.36 -13.91 21.73
C ARG A 297 -3.36 -13.79 20.59
N VAL A 298 -3.32 -12.69 19.88
CA VAL A 298 -4.16 -12.43 18.70
C VAL A 298 -3.28 -12.36 17.46
N ALA A 299 -3.87 -12.75 16.33
CA ALA A 299 -3.21 -12.73 15.03
C ALA A 299 -3.87 -11.69 14.12
N ALA A 300 -3.08 -11.10 13.24
CA ALA A 300 -3.54 -10.16 12.21
C ALA A 300 -4.46 -10.82 11.16
N PHE A 301 -4.48 -12.16 11.07
CA PHE A 301 -5.36 -12.88 10.18
C PHE A 301 -6.57 -13.44 10.96
N PRO A 302 -7.82 -13.17 10.56
CA PRO A 302 -9.01 -13.54 11.31
C PRO A 302 -9.32 -15.04 11.15
N VAL A 303 -8.67 -15.87 11.94
CA VAL A 303 -9.09 -17.26 12.12
C VAL A 303 -10.29 -17.35 13.08
N ARG A 304 -10.47 -16.32 13.91
CA ARG A 304 -11.51 -16.24 14.93
C ARG A 304 -11.82 -14.79 15.27
N THR A 305 -13.11 -14.45 15.33
CA THR A 305 -13.59 -13.15 15.80
C THR A 305 -13.46 -13.03 17.30
N TRP A 306 -12.79 -12.00 17.79
CA TRP A 306 -12.56 -11.75 19.22
C TRP A 306 -13.59 -10.82 19.84
N MET A 307 -14.09 -9.86 19.03
CA MET A 307 -15.17 -8.94 19.43
C MET A 307 -15.87 -8.41 18.18
N ALA A 308 -17.14 -8.08 18.34
CA ALA A 308 -17.94 -7.40 17.34
C ALA A 308 -18.26 -5.99 17.81
N PHE A 309 -18.10 -5.01 16.95
CA PHE A 309 -18.42 -3.61 17.19
C PHE A 309 -19.71 -3.26 16.48
N VAL A 310 -20.69 -2.76 17.22
CA VAL A 310 -21.98 -2.29 16.69
C VAL A 310 -21.89 -0.80 16.52
N ASP A 311 -21.96 -0.35 15.28
CA ASP A 311 -21.98 1.08 14.93
C ASP A 311 -23.33 1.69 15.28
N SER A 312 -23.32 2.68 16.19
CA SER A 312 -24.53 3.40 16.60
C SER A 312 -24.95 4.48 15.60
N SER A 313 -24.04 4.92 14.72
CA SER A 313 -24.35 5.95 13.71
C SER A 313 -25.16 5.41 12.53
N SER A 314 -25.19 4.08 12.33
CA SER A 314 -25.77 3.43 11.16
C SER A 314 -27.01 2.60 11.53
N ALA A 315 -28.13 3.24 11.86
CA ALA A 315 -29.40 2.54 11.98
C ALA A 315 -30.12 2.51 10.63
N GLN A 316 -30.52 1.31 10.17
CA GLN A 316 -31.34 1.13 8.98
C GLN A 316 -32.67 0.49 9.37
N ILE A 317 -33.74 1.13 8.96
CA ILE A 317 -35.09 0.62 9.16
C ILE A 317 -35.53 -0.09 7.87
N ALA A 318 -35.88 -1.35 7.95
CA ALA A 318 -36.38 -2.06 6.79
C ALA A 318 -37.71 -2.76 7.10
N VAL A 319 -38.63 -2.69 6.16
CA VAL A 319 -39.91 -3.38 6.21
C VAL A 319 -39.94 -4.57 5.28
N GLY A 320 -40.41 -5.70 5.76
CA GLY A 320 -40.59 -6.91 4.97
C GLY A 320 -41.86 -6.86 4.13
N VAL A 321 -41.69 -6.85 2.79
CA VAL A 321 -42.84 -6.84 1.85
C VAL A 321 -42.89 -8.15 1.07
N ASP A 322 -44.06 -8.76 0.99
CA ASP A 322 -44.24 -9.99 0.24
C ASP A 322 -44.04 -9.79 -1.26
N GLN A 323 -43.56 -10.80 -1.95
CA GLN A 323 -43.23 -10.76 -3.37
C GLN A 323 -44.35 -10.26 -4.27
N ASN A 324 -45.60 -10.69 -4.01
CA ASN A 324 -46.78 -10.29 -4.80
C ASN A 324 -47.16 -8.80 -4.69
N ARG A 325 -46.71 -8.13 -3.59
CA ARG A 325 -46.96 -6.72 -3.31
C ARG A 325 -45.79 -5.83 -3.72
N LEU A 326 -44.58 -6.39 -3.80
CA LEU A 326 -43.35 -5.68 -4.08
C LEU A 326 -43.39 -4.93 -5.42
N ARG A 327 -44.07 -5.46 -6.46
CA ARG A 327 -44.22 -4.84 -7.78
C ARG A 327 -44.83 -3.43 -7.76
N HIS A 328 -45.57 -3.08 -6.70
CA HIS A 328 -46.23 -1.79 -6.54
C HIS A 328 -45.41 -0.80 -5.72
N VAL A 329 -44.37 -1.26 -5.04
CA VAL A 329 -43.47 -0.44 -4.23
C VAL A 329 -42.37 0.18 -5.12
N LYS A 330 -42.15 1.48 -4.93
CA LYS A 330 -41.10 2.22 -5.66
C LYS A 330 -40.34 3.14 -4.70
N PRO A 331 -39.05 3.40 -4.93
CA PRO A 331 -38.32 4.44 -4.22
C PRO A 331 -39.06 5.80 -4.30
N GLY A 332 -38.98 6.56 -3.22
CA GLY A 332 -39.65 7.86 -3.09
C GLY A 332 -41.11 7.83 -2.58
N GLN A 333 -41.71 6.66 -2.44
CA GLN A 333 -43.04 6.50 -1.86
C GLN A 333 -43.03 6.77 -0.36
N LYS A 334 -44.07 7.40 0.16
CA LYS A 334 -44.26 7.67 1.60
C LYS A 334 -44.67 6.41 2.35
N ALA A 335 -44.24 6.32 3.59
CA ALA A 335 -44.61 5.23 4.49
C ALA A 335 -44.87 5.78 5.90
N ASP A 336 -45.78 5.13 6.62
CA ASP A 336 -45.96 5.33 8.05
C ASP A 336 -45.35 4.12 8.79
N VAL A 337 -44.55 4.38 9.81
CA VAL A 337 -43.84 3.38 10.62
C VAL A 337 -44.28 3.53 12.06
N VAL A 338 -44.65 2.41 12.68
CA VAL A 338 -44.94 2.27 14.10
C VAL A 338 -43.94 1.29 14.70
N LEU A 339 -43.19 1.74 15.69
CA LEU A 339 -42.26 0.90 16.43
C LEU A 339 -42.90 0.51 17.77
N GLU A 340 -42.73 -0.73 18.16
CA GLU A 340 -43.21 -1.23 19.47
C GLU A 340 -42.53 -0.53 20.65
N LEU A 341 -41.26 -0.08 20.45
CA LEU A 341 -40.51 0.64 21.45
C LEU A 341 -41.08 2.03 21.77
N TYR A 342 -41.82 2.66 20.81
CA TYR A 342 -42.42 3.99 20.97
C TYR A 342 -43.94 3.93 20.79
N PRO A 343 -44.68 3.31 21.74
CA PRO A 343 -46.12 3.18 21.65
C PRO A 343 -46.79 4.57 21.62
N GLY A 344 -47.83 4.72 20.86
CA GLY A 344 -48.53 6.00 20.69
C GLY A 344 -47.98 6.96 19.61
N ARG A 345 -46.83 6.62 18.98
CA ARG A 345 -46.20 7.45 17.93
C ARG A 345 -46.22 6.76 16.58
N THR A 346 -46.56 7.53 15.56
CA THR A 346 -46.44 7.13 14.16
C THR A 346 -45.35 7.98 13.51
N LEU A 347 -44.32 7.36 12.98
CA LEU A 347 -43.20 8.03 12.30
C LEU A 347 -43.46 8.04 10.80
N THR A 348 -43.17 9.17 10.15
CA THR A 348 -43.26 9.29 8.69
C THR A 348 -41.89 8.92 8.08
N ALA A 349 -41.93 8.12 7.02
CA ALA A 349 -40.75 7.67 6.33
C ALA A 349 -40.94 7.72 4.81
N THR A 350 -39.85 7.65 4.10
CA THR A 350 -39.83 7.54 2.64
C THR A 350 -39.06 6.28 2.25
N VAL A 351 -39.53 5.57 1.23
CA VAL A 351 -38.85 4.41 0.66
C VAL A 351 -37.56 4.88 -0.01
N ASP A 352 -36.41 4.47 0.52
CA ASP A 352 -35.10 4.76 -0.04
C ASP A 352 -34.76 3.77 -1.17
N ARG A 353 -34.68 2.50 -0.84
CA ARG A 353 -34.36 1.44 -1.80
C ARG A 353 -35.05 0.12 -1.47
N ILE A 354 -35.12 -0.74 -2.48
CA ILE A 354 -35.64 -2.10 -2.35
C ILE A 354 -34.48 -3.07 -2.45
N ALA A 355 -34.36 -3.94 -1.46
CA ALA A 355 -33.41 -5.07 -1.53
C ALA A 355 -34.04 -6.18 -2.39
N TYR A 356 -33.66 -6.25 -3.67
CA TYR A 356 -34.20 -7.25 -4.61
C TYR A 356 -33.66 -8.67 -4.39
N ILE A 357 -32.97 -8.92 -3.28
CA ILE A 357 -32.39 -10.22 -2.95
C ILE A 357 -32.81 -10.63 -1.54
N THR A 358 -33.17 -11.90 -1.38
CA THR A 358 -33.41 -12.53 -0.08
C THR A 358 -32.29 -13.52 0.20
N PRO A 359 -32.03 -13.92 1.46
CA PRO A 359 -31.03 -14.94 1.77
C PRO A 359 -31.18 -16.24 0.97
N GLN A 360 -32.44 -16.61 0.63
CA GLN A 360 -32.74 -17.77 -0.20
C GLN A 360 -32.41 -17.60 -1.69
N GLY A 361 -32.31 -16.36 -2.17
CA GLY A 361 -31.96 -16.01 -3.55
C GLY A 361 -30.46 -15.80 -3.79
N GLN A 362 -29.62 -16.02 -2.79
CA GLN A 362 -28.18 -15.86 -2.90
C GLN A 362 -27.51 -17.16 -3.36
N LEU A 363 -26.77 -17.10 -4.46
CA LEU A 363 -25.84 -18.15 -4.84
C LEU A 363 -24.54 -17.97 -4.05
N GLN A 364 -24.26 -18.91 -3.16
CA GLN A 364 -23.00 -18.89 -2.43
C GLN A 364 -21.84 -19.27 -3.36
N PRO A 365 -20.70 -18.58 -3.32
CA PRO A 365 -19.54 -18.86 -4.19
C PRO A 365 -18.78 -20.11 -3.74
N THR A 366 -19.49 -21.18 -3.35
CA THR A 366 -18.91 -22.43 -2.84
C THR A 366 -18.78 -23.51 -3.91
N GLY A 367 -19.18 -23.21 -5.17
CA GLY A 367 -19.21 -24.20 -6.25
C GLY A 367 -20.33 -25.26 -6.11
N VAL A 368 -21.18 -25.15 -5.09
CA VAL A 368 -22.33 -26.03 -4.90
C VAL A 368 -23.49 -25.52 -5.74
N VAL A 369 -24.09 -26.39 -6.54
CA VAL A 369 -25.30 -26.06 -7.32
C VAL A 369 -26.43 -25.77 -6.35
N ALA A 370 -27.11 -24.62 -6.55
CA ALA A 370 -28.28 -24.29 -5.72
C ALA A 370 -29.35 -25.37 -5.85
N ALA A 371 -29.78 -25.90 -4.74
CA ALA A 371 -30.91 -26.85 -4.73
C ALA A 371 -32.20 -26.19 -5.22
N ALA A 372 -32.98 -26.89 -6.02
CA ALA A 372 -34.31 -26.41 -6.42
C ALA A 372 -35.19 -26.18 -5.18
N PRO A 373 -35.88 -25.02 -5.08
CA PRO A 373 -36.74 -24.74 -3.94
C PRO A 373 -37.87 -25.81 -3.82
N SER A 374 -38.05 -26.38 -2.64
CA SER A 374 -39.18 -27.29 -2.37
C SER A 374 -40.46 -26.49 -2.21
N SER A 375 -41.58 -27.03 -2.62
CA SER A 375 -42.92 -26.40 -2.52
C SER A 375 -43.36 -26.08 -1.09
N SER A 376 -42.72 -26.67 -0.08
CA SER A 376 -42.95 -26.40 1.34
C SER A 376 -42.16 -25.24 1.93
N GLN A 377 -41.26 -24.63 1.17
CA GLN A 377 -40.41 -23.56 1.66
C GLN A 377 -41.18 -22.23 1.67
N LYS A 378 -41.42 -21.69 2.88
CA LYS A 378 -42.04 -20.37 3.04
C LYS A 378 -41.19 -19.31 2.44
N THR A 379 -41.76 -18.53 1.48
CA THR A 379 -41.06 -17.41 0.87
C THR A 379 -40.78 -16.32 1.90
N LEU A 380 -39.52 -15.90 2.02
CA LEU A 380 -39.15 -14.76 2.86
C LEU A 380 -39.60 -13.45 2.19
N PRO A 381 -40.05 -12.45 2.96
CA PRO A 381 -40.37 -11.14 2.46
C PRO A 381 -39.11 -10.44 1.97
N PHE A 382 -39.27 -9.53 1.00
CA PHE A 382 -38.21 -8.67 0.52
C PHE A 382 -38.04 -7.46 1.43
N GLY A 383 -36.81 -7.08 1.75
CA GLY A 383 -36.50 -5.91 2.55
C GLY A 383 -36.70 -4.62 1.75
N VAL A 384 -37.53 -3.72 2.22
CA VAL A 384 -37.64 -2.35 1.70
C VAL A 384 -37.06 -1.40 2.75
N VAL A 385 -35.97 -0.73 2.42
CA VAL A 385 -35.27 0.19 3.32
C VAL A 385 -36.03 1.51 3.33
N LEU A 386 -36.28 2.02 4.53
CA LEU A 386 -36.99 3.26 4.78
C LEU A 386 -36.05 4.28 5.42
N THR A 387 -36.13 5.52 4.95
CA THR A 387 -35.50 6.69 5.60
C THR A 387 -36.59 7.48 6.32
N LEU A 388 -36.40 7.76 7.59
CA LEU A 388 -37.33 8.61 8.34
C LEU A 388 -37.24 10.06 7.86
N ASP A 389 -38.37 10.69 7.59
CA ASP A 389 -38.42 12.07 7.08
C ASP A 389 -38.30 13.09 8.22
N ASP A 390 -39.14 12.93 9.24
CA ASP A 390 -39.17 13.80 10.42
C ASP A 390 -39.69 12.99 11.60
N ALA A 391 -38.83 12.73 12.57
CA ALA A 391 -39.17 11.95 13.75
C ALA A 391 -39.50 12.86 14.97
N GLY A 392 -39.34 14.19 14.82
CA GLY A 392 -39.49 15.16 15.89
C GLY A 392 -38.29 15.24 16.83
N PRO A 393 -38.17 16.29 17.64
CA PRO A 393 -36.99 16.59 18.45
C PRO A 393 -36.70 15.59 19.59
N GLU A 394 -37.68 14.77 19.93
CA GLU A 394 -37.55 13.76 21.00
C GLU A 394 -37.23 12.35 20.50
N PHE A 395 -36.97 12.17 19.19
CA PHE A 395 -36.69 10.87 18.61
C PHE A 395 -35.31 10.87 17.97
N ASP A 396 -34.39 10.11 18.53
CA ASP A 396 -33.08 9.89 17.94
C ASP A 396 -33.00 8.47 17.34
N ILE A 397 -32.81 8.41 16.02
CA ILE A 397 -32.59 7.13 15.31
C ILE A 397 -31.35 6.40 15.82
N HIS A 398 -30.38 7.14 16.38
CA HIS A 398 -29.16 6.59 16.93
C HIS A 398 -29.37 5.89 18.29
N GLU A 399 -30.48 6.14 18.97
CA GLU A 399 -30.86 5.46 20.20
C GLU A 399 -31.66 4.18 19.96
N LEU A 400 -32.14 3.94 18.72
CA LEU A 400 -32.90 2.72 18.41
C LEU A 400 -32.03 1.47 18.60
N PRO A 401 -32.43 0.50 19.41
CA PRO A 401 -31.70 -0.77 19.52
C PRO A 401 -31.82 -1.58 18.22
N GLY A 402 -30.72 -2.19 17.80
CA GLY A 402 -30.74 -3.17 16.73
C GLY A 402 -31.66 -4.32 17.09
N GLY A 403 -32.52 -4.75 16.19
CA GLY A 403 -33.54 -5.76 16.44
C GLY A 403 -34.89 -5.21 16.96
N ALA A 404 -35.05 -3.89 17.13
CA ALA A 404 -36.36 -3.31 17.44
C ALA A 404 -37.37 -3.64 16.30
N THR A 405 -38.54 -4.02 16.69
CA THR A 405 -39.63 -4.44 15.80
C THR A 405 -40.75 -3.42 15.71
N GLY A 406 -41.55 -3.56 14.70
CA GLY A 406 -42.75 -2.74 14.50
C GLY A 406 -43.49 -3.08 13.21
N THR A 407 -44.39 -2.20 12.80
CA THR A 407 -45.14 -2.34 11.55
C THR A 407 -45.01 -1.07 10.70
N ALA A 408 -44.85 -1.24 9.40
CA ALA A 408 -44.94 -0.13 8.47
C ALA A 408 -45.97 -0.39 7.36
N ALA A 409 -46.53 0.69 6.85
CA ALA A 409 -47.35 0.71 5.65
C ALA A 409 -46.77 1.66 4.62
N ILE A 410 -46.59 1.18 3.39
CA ILE A 410 -46.08 1.96 2.26
C ILE A 410 -47.27 2.41 1.39
N TYR A 411 -47.36 3.70 1.06
CA TYR A 411 -48.43 4.23 0.27
C TYR A 411 -48.03 4.26 -1.21
N THR A 412 -48.59 3.30 -1.97
CA THR A 412 -48.27 3.18 -3.41
C THR A 412 -49.20 4.03 -4.27
N ASP A 413 -48.85 4.25 -5.52
CA ASP A 413 -49.67 5.00 -6.48
C ASP A 413 -50.85 4.20 -7.03
N SER A 414 -50.94 2.89 -6.69
CA SER A 414 -51.90 1.99 -7.35
C SER A 414 -53.36 2.21 -6.97
N VAL A 415 -53.73 2.38 -5.69
CA VAL A 415 -55.12 2.56 -5.21
C VAL A 415 -55.12 3.56 -4.05
N LYS A 416 -55.12 4.84 -4.35
CA LYS A 416 -55.01 5.95 -3.36
C LYS A 416 -56.17 5.97 -2.34
N ALA A 417 -57.39 5.52 -2.70
CA ALA A 417 -58.52 5.46 -1.80
C ALA A 417 -58.28 4.61 -0.56
N THR A 418 -57.45 3.57 -0.66
CA THR A 418 -57.13 2.66 0.45
C THR A 418 -56.13 3.28 1.46
N HIS A 419 -55.44 4.34 1.13
CA HIS A 419 -54.48 5.01 2.01
C HIS A 419 -55.13 5.48 3.31
N LEU A 420 -56.31 6.11 3.21
CA LEU A 420 -57.05 6.61 4.39
C LEU A 420 -57.31 5.46 5.39
N ILE A 421 -57.76 4.32 4.85
CA ILE A 421 -58.12 3.16 5.66
C ILE A 421 -56.88 2.58 6.33
N ARG A 422 -55.79 2.43 5.58
CA ARG A 422 -54.54 1.94 6.12
C ARG A 422 -53.97 2.86 7.20
N ARG A 423 -54.08 4.16 7.02
CA ARG A 423 -53.68 5.17 8.00
C ARG A 423 -54.41 5.03 9.33
N VAL A 424 -55.74 4.81 9.24
CA VAL A 424 -56.57 4.54 10.44
C VAL A 424 -56.10 3.23 11.10
N MET A 425 -55.85 2.17 10.33
CA MET A 425 -55.38 0.90 10.87
C MET A 425 -54.03 1.01 11.60
N ILE A 426 -53.07 1.69 11.00
CA ILE A 426 -51.77 1.94 11.61
C ILE A 426 -51.90 2.75 12.90
N ARG A 427 -52.76 3.78 12.93
CA ARG A 427 -53.05 4.54 14.15
C ARG A 427 -53.74 3.70 15.24
N MET A 428 -54.66 2.82 14.84
CA MET A 428 -55.27 1.87 15.78
C MET A 428 -54.24 0.89 16.35
N GLU A 429 -53.32 0.40 15.54
CA GLU A 429 -52.22 -0.46 15.98
C GLU A 429 -51.29 0.29 16.96
N THR A 430 -50.98 1.55 16.69
CA THR A 430 -50.22 2.43 17.58
C THR A 430 -50.90 2.56 18.96
N PHE A 431 -52.23 2.74 18.96
CA PHE A 431 -53.03 2.80 20.18
C PHE A 431 -53.14 1.47 20.91
N MET A 432 -53.27 0.37 20.17
CA MET A 432 -53.29 -0.99 20.75
C MET A 432 -51.94 -1.30 21.42
N ASN A 433 -50.81 -0.98 20.81
CA ASN A 433 -49.48 -1.15 21.40
C ASN A 433 -49.28 -0.32 22.66
N TYR A 434 -50.05 0.82 22.80
CA TYR A 434 -50.01 1.63 24.00
C TYR A 434 -50.83 0.98 25.16
N ILE A 435 -51.98 0.34 24.84
CA ILE A 435 -52.84 -0.26 25.86
C ILE A 435 -52.43 -1.68 26.22
N MET A 436 -51.97 -2.46 25.24
CA MET A 436 -51.52 -3.84 25.39
C MET A 436 -50.12 -3.98 24.80
N PRO A 437 -49.08 -3.60 25.57
CA PRO A 437 -47.71 -3.84 25.12
C PRO A 437 -47.47 -5.35 25.03
N SER A 438 -47.05 -5.81 23.85
CA SER A 438 -46.78 -7.24 23.56
C SER A 438 -45.48 -7.71 24.17
#